data_a047a3cf025494155a0a47cdb2b3d784
#
_entry.id   a047a3cf025494155a0a47cdb2b3d784
#
_cell.length_a   1.000
_cell.length_b   1.000
_cell.length_c   1.000
_cell.angle_alpha   90.00
_cell.angle_beta   90.00
_cell.angle_gamma   90.00
#
_symmetry.space_group_name_H-M   'P 1'
#
loop_
_entity.id
_entity.type
_entity.pdbx_description
1 polymer ?
#
loop_
_entity_poly.entity_id
_entity_poly.type
_entity_poly.pdbx_seq_one_letter_code
_entity_poly.pdbx_strand_id
1 'polypeptide(L)'
;SAIDAWVSSVADTCFHPVGTCRMGAEHDRMAVLDARLRVRGIEGLRVADASSMPAITSCNTAAPTIMIGEKAAVMMAEDFA
;
A
#
# COMPACT_ATOMS: atom_id res chain seq x y z
N SER A 1 -2.12 -28.45 17.69
CA SER A 1 -2.10 -29.59 16.75
C SER A 1 -0.72 -29.72 16.11
N ALA A 2 -0.49 -30.86 15.48
CA ALA A 2 0.78 -31.09 14.74
C ALA A 2 0.97 -30.10 13.58
N ILE A 3 -0.11 -29.69 12.93
CA ILE A 3 -0.08 -28.69 11.85
C ILE A 3 0.32 -27.33 12.41
N ASP A 4 -0.25 -26.91 13.52
CA ASP A 4 0.10 -25.63 14.15
C ASP A 4 1.55 -25.59 14.58
N ALA A 5 2.04 -26.67 15.17
CA ALA A 5 3.44 -26.79 15.60
C ALA A 5 4.40 -26.72 14.40
N TRP A 6 4.05 -27.39 13.29
CA TRP A 6 4.86 -27.35 12.07
C TRP A 6 4.87 -25.97 11.46
N VAL A 7 3.71 -25.31 11.32
CA VAL A 7 3.60 -23.95 10.78
C VAL A 7 4.45 -22.99 11.62
N SER A 8 4.34 -23.05 12.95
CA SER A 8 5.11 -22.19 13.85
C SER A 8 6.63 -22.39 13.70
N SER A 9 7.07 -23.57 13.31
CA SER A 9 8.49 -23.89 13.18
C SER A 9 9.09 -23.47 11.83
N VAL A 10 8.28 -23.35 10.76
CA VAL A 10 8.78 -23.14 9.39
C VAL A 10 8.24 -21.88 8.72
N ALA A 11 7.18 -21.29 9.27
CA ALA A 11 6.59 -20.08 8.67
C ALA A 11 7.56 -18.91 8.77
N ASP A 12 7.66 -18.16 7.70
CA ASP A 12 8.51 -16.98 7.62
C ASP A 12 7.86 -15.97 6.68
N THR A 13 8.39 -14.75 6.67
CA THR A 13 7.92 -13.71 5.78
C THR A 13 8.35 -13.97 4.34
N CYS A 14 7.51 -13.56 3.37
CA CYS A 14 7.89 -13.47 1.96
C CYS A 14 8.50 -12.12 1.60
N PHE A 15 8.69 -11.24 2.57
CA PHE A 15 9.27 -9.90 2.41
C PHE A 15 8.45 -9.00 1.46
N HIS A 16 7.13 -9.15 1.48
CA HIS A 16 6.21 -8.35 0.66
C HIS A 16 5.14 -7.65 1.52
N PRO A 17 5.56 -6.79 2.49
CA PRO A 17 4.60 -6.08 3.33
C PRO A 17 3.89 -4.99 2.56
N VAL A 18 2.60 -4.79 2.85
CA VAL A 18 1.77 -3.75 2.27
C VAL A 18 0.80 -3.21 3.33
N GLY A 19 0.19 -2.06 3.06
CA GLY A 19 -1.03 -1.62 3.75
C GLY A 19 -0.88 -0.77 4.98
N THR A 20 0.34 -0.46 5.45
CA THR A 20 0.51 0.37 6.65
C THR A 20 0.02 1.82 6.45
N CYS A 21 0.01 2.30 5.20
CA CYS A 21 -0.57 3.59 4.81
C CYS A 21 -1.61 3.36 3.70
N ARG A 22 -2.53 2.42 3.89
CA ARG A 22 -3.42 1.98 2.82
C ARG A 22 -4.32 3.10 2.30
N MET A 23 -4.52 3.10 0.99
CA MET A 23 -5.52 3.94 0.35
C MET A 23 -6.91 3.34 0.55
N GLY A 24 -7.94 4.15 0.45
CA GLY A 24 -9.31 3.67 0.55
C GLY A 24 -10.32 4.72 0.14
N ALA A 25 -11.58 4.30 0.06
CA ALA A 25 -12.70 5.16 -0.27
C ALA A 25 -12.92 6.19 0.86
N GLU A 26 -13.58 7.28 0.52
CA GLU A 26 -13.84 8.37 1.46
C GLU A 26 -14.51 7.92 2.76
N HIS A 27 -15.38 6.93 2.68
CA HIS A 27 -16.10 6.40 3.84
C HIS A 27 -15.29 5.38 4.67
N ASP A 28 -14.13 4.95 4.19
CA ASP A 28 -13.29 4.00 4.92
C ASP A 28 -12.50 4.76 6.00
N ARG A 29 -12.90 4.58 7.24
CA ARG A 29 -12.29 5.29 8.39
C ARG A 29 -10.85 4.85 8.68
N MET A 30 -10.46 3.68 8.21
CA MET A 30 -9.12 3.13 8.45
C MET A 30 -8.14 3.48 7.32
N ALA A 31 -8.62 4.06 6.23
CA ALA A 31 -7.74 4.47 5.14
C ALA A 31 -6.91 5.69 5.54
N VAL A 32 -5.62 5.62 5.30
CA VAL A 32 -4.67 6.72 5.54
C VAL A 32 -4.64 7.67 4.35
N LEU A 33 -4.82 7.13 3.14
CA LEU A 33 -4.71 7.87 1.88
C LEU A 33 -6.04 7.87 1.13
N ASP A 34 -6.24 8.91 0.32
CA ASP A 34 -7.30 8.95 -0.68
C ASP A 34 -6.87 8.24 -1.99
N ALA A 35 -7.73 8.29 -3.01
CA ALA A 35 -7.46 7.63 -4.29
C ALA A 35 -6.31 8.29 -5.09
N ARG A 36 -5.86 9.46 -4.70
CA ARG A 36 -4.72 10.15 -5.30
C ARG A 36 -3.46 10.07 -4.43
N LEU A 37 -3.43 9.14 -3.48
CA LEU A 37 -2.31 8.88 -2.57
C LEU A 37 -1.99 10.04 -1.62
N ARG A 38 -2.91 10.98 -1.45
CA ARG A 38 -2.76 12.09 -0.51
C ARG A 38 -3.11 11.64 0.90
N VAL A 39 -2.28 12.01 1.87
CA VAL A 39 -2.55 11.70 3.28
C VAL A 39 -3.77 12.49 3.74
N ARG A 40 -4.76 11.78 4.26
CA ARG A 40 -6.02 12.37 4.72
C ARG A 40 -5.78 13.24 5.94
N GLY A 41 -6.27 14.48 5.88
CA GLY A 41 -6.15 15.43 6.98
C GLY A 41 -4.85 16.22 7.00
N ILE A 42 -3.93 15.99 6.09
CA ILE A 42 -2.66 16.72 5.98
C ILE A 42 -2.49 17.21 4.55
N GLU A 43 -2.31 18.50 4.36
CA GLU A 43 -2.08 19.06 3.04
C GLU A 43 -0.63 18.90 2.60
N GLY A 44 -0.44 18.65 1.30
CA GLY A 44 0.89 18.64 0.69
C GLY A 44 1.71 17.37 0.93
N LEU A 45 1.10 16.30 1.46
CA LEU A 45 1.81 15.04 1.74
C LEU A 45 1.15 13.88 1.01
N ARG A 46 1.97 13.07 0.33
CA ARG A 46 1.54 11.82 -0.32
C ARG A 46 2.45 10.67 0.09
N VAL A 47 1.93 9.46 -0.03
CA VAL A 47 2.70 8.23 0.16
C VAL A 47 2.54 7.38 -1.11
N ALA A 48 3.64 7.06 -1.77
CA ALA A 48 3.64 6.38 -3.06
C ALA A 48 4.57 5.17 -3.04
N ASP A 49 4.26 4.20 -2.23
CA ASP A 49 4.99 2.95 -2.10
C ASP A 49 4.04 1.79 -1.78
N ALA A 50 4.59 0.62 -1.49
CA ALA A 50 3.80 -0.58 -1.19
C ALA A 50 2.90 -0.41 0.03
N SER A 51 3.21 0.50 0.95
CA SER A 51 2.36 0.74 2.12
C SER A 51 1.00 1.30 1.75
N SER A 52 0.85 1.90 0.57
CA SER A 52 -0.43 2.44 0.07
C SER A 52 -1.40 1.36 -0.42
N MET A 53 -0.93 0.14 -0.67
CA MET A 53 -1.78 -0.94 -1.18
C MET A 53 -2.76 -1.42 -0.11
N PRO A 54 -4.07 -1.47 -0.41
CA PRO A 54 -5.06 -1.96 0.56
C PRO A 54 -5.03 -3.48 0.74
N ALA A 55 -4.46 -4.21 -0.22
CA ALA A 55 -4.32 -5.66 -0.18
C ALA A 55 -3.05 -6.08 -0.92
N ILE A 56 -2.48 -7.20 -0.53
CA ILE A 56 -1.33 -7.76 -1.22
C ILE A 56 -1.73 -8.27 -2.61
N THR A 57 -0.87 -8.03 -3.60
CA THR A 57 -1.10 -8.51 -4.97
C THR A 57 -0.80 -10.01 -5.07
N SER A 58 -1.26 -10.66 -6.15
CA SER A 58 -1.07 -12.10 -6.36
C SER A 58 0.34 -12.46 -6.86
N CYS A 59 1.20 -11.48 -7.05
CA CYS A 59 2.61 -11.66 -7.47
C CYS A 59 3.52 -10.81 -6.58
N ASN A 60 4.82 -10.80 -6.87
CA ASN A 60 5.77 -9.95 -6.17
C ASN A 60 5.32 -8.49 -6.19
N THR A 61 5.60 -7.77 -5.10
CA THR A 61 5.12 -6.40 -4.92
C THR A 61 5.98 -5.35 -5.65
N ALA A 62 7.11 -5.73 -6.23
CA ALA A 62 8.02 -4.78 -6.90
C ALA A 62 7.37 -4.08 -8.09
N ALA A 63 6.76 -4.82 -9.02
CA ALA A 63 6.13 -4.23 -10.21
C ALA A 63 4.94 -3.33 -9.84
N PRO A 64 3.98 -3.74 -9.01
CA PRO A 64 2.92 -2.84 -8.59
C PRO A 64 3.43 -1.64 -7.79
N THR A 65 4.50 -1.77 -7.01
CA THR A 65 5.10 -0.63 -6.29
C THR A 65 5.67 0.40 -7.26
N ILE A 66 6.36 -0.05 -8.29
CA ILE A 66 6.88 0.82 -9.35
C ILE A 66 5.73 1.52 -10.09
N MET A 67 4.65 0.80 -10.39
CA MET A 67 3.45 1.36 -11.01
C MET A 67 2.82 2.45 -10.14
N ILE A 68 2.75 2.24 -8.84
CA ILE A 68 2.23 3.25 -7.89
C ILE A 68 3.09 4.52 -7.96
N GLY A 69 4.41 4.39 -7.97
CA GLY A 69 5.33 5.53 -8.09
C GLY A 69 5.13 6.28 -9.40
N GLU A 70 5.02 5.57 -10.52
CA GLU A 70 4.76 6.15 -11.85
C GLU A 70 3.43 6.90 -11.88
N LYS A 71 2.37 6.28 -11.36
CA LYS A 71 1.04 6.90 -11.31
C LYS A 71 1.01 8.10 -10.39
N ALA A 72 1.71 8.04 -9.26
CA ALA A 72 1.82 9.15 -8.32
C ALA A 72 2.48 10.36 -8.98
N ALA A 73 3.52 10.15 -9.77
CA ALA A 73 4.21 11.23 -10.50
C ALA A 73 3.25 11.93 -11.47
N VAL A 74 2.43 11.17 -12.20
CA VAL A 74 1.42 11.73 -13.11
C VAL A 74 0.39 12.56 -12.33
N MET A 75 -0.14 12.02 -11.23
CA MET A 75 -1.13 12.72 -10.42
C MET A 75 -0.56 14.01 -9.80
N MET A 76 0.68 13.98 -9.36
CA MET A 76 1.35 15.18 -8.83
C MET A 76 1.51 16.24 -9.90
N ALA A 77 1.92 15.85 -11.11
CA ALA A 77 2.04 16.79 -12.24
C ALA A 77 0.69 17.42 -12.58
N GLU A 78 -0.38 16.65 -12.56
CA GLU A 78 -1.73 17.16 -12.78
C GLU A 78 -2.14 18.17 -11.71
N ASP A 79 -1.85 17.88 -10.44
CA ASP A 79 -2.27 18.70 -9.31
C ASP A 79 -1.49 20.02 -9.20
N PHE A 80 -0.28 20.08 -9.77
CA PHE A 80 0.57 21.28 -9.76
C PHE A 80 0.63 21.98 -11.11
N ALA A 81 -0.13 21.51 -12.09
CA ALA A 81 -0.18 22.11 -13.43
C ALA A 81 -0.97 23.43 -13.46
#